data_f659928cfba1b3fa91abcb8071b85164
#
_entry.id   f659928cfba1b3fa91abcb8071b85164
#
_cell.length_a   1.000
_cell.length_b   1.000
_cell.length_c   1.000
_cell.angle_alpha   90.00
_cell.angle_beta   90.00
_cell.angle_gamma   90.00
#
_symmetry.space_group_name_H-M   'P 1'
#
loop_
_entity.id
_entity.type
_entity.pdbx_description
1 polymer ?
#
loop_
_entity_poly.entity_id
_entity_poly.type
_entity_poly.pdbx_seq_one_letter_code
_entity_poly.pdbx_strand_id
1 'polypeptide(L)'
;MSMVLREELSEGIVAITLNRPESLNALSPALFSELNQIVTELSNQTDSVGCVILRGAGRCFSAGNDLKAVRSGVKAKEKFFQAKTIDLIEKLPQPTIASVHGHCLTGALELALACDLMITSESANLADTHGK
;
A
#
# COMPACT_ATOMS: atom_id res chain seq x y z
N MET A 1 9.45 -14.82 3.41
CA MET A 1 9.11 -13.63 4.21
C MET A 1 7.97 -12.86 3.56
N SER A 2 7.06 -12.38 4.37
CA SER A 2 5.91 -11.63 3.86
C SER A 2 6.34 -10.24 3.40
N MET A 3 5.83 -9.85 2.24
CA MET A 3 6.06 -8.51 1.65
C MET A 3 5.10 -7.48 2.21
N VAL A 4 4.01 -7.94 2.84
CA VAL A 4 3.03 -7.09 3.49
C VAL A 4 2.71 -7.71 4.84
N LEU A 5 2.77 -6.91 5.89
CA LEU A 5 2.46 -7.36 7.24
C LEU A 5 1.13 -6.80 7.68
N ARG A 6 0.36 -7.62 8.39
CA ARG A 6 -0.82 -7.18 9.12
C ARG A 6 -0.46 -7.17 10.60
N GLU A 7 -0.54 -6.01 11.23
CA GLU A 7 -0.15 -5.83 12.62
C GLU A 7 -1.28 -5.18 13.41
N GLU A 8 -1.67 -5.80 14.51
CA GLU A 8 -2.66 -5.20 15.42
C GLU A 8 -1.92 -4.26 16.37
N LEU A 9 -2.18 -2.95 16.25
CA LEU A 9 -1.50 -1.93 17.06
C LEU A 9 -2.17 -1.76 18.42
N SER A 10 -3.47 -1.85 18.46
CA SER A 10 -4.30 -1.83 19.67
C SER A 10 -5.64 -2.42 19.29
N GLU A 11 -6.55 -2.55 20.27
CA GLU A 11 -7.86 -3.13 20.01
C GLU A 11 -8.59 -2.36 18.91
N GLY A 12 -8.93 -3.06 17.85
CA GLY A 12 -9.67 -2.49 16.72
C GLY A 12 -8.86 -1.67 15.73
N ILE A 13 -7.54 -1.53 15.92
CA ILE A 13 -6.66 -0.76 15.03
C ILE A 13 -5.63 -1.68 14.41
N VAL A 14 -5.68 -1.83 13.09
CA VAL A 14 -4.77 -2.69 12.33
C VAL A 14 -3.90 -1.84 11.40
N ALA A 15 -2.61 -2.11 11.41
CA ALA A 15 -1.69 -1.54 10.42
C ALA A 15 -1.41 -2.56 9.33
N ILE A 16 -1.45 -2.09 8.09
CA ILE A 16 -0.93 -2.82 6.93
C ILE A 16 0.42 -2.20 6.63
N THR A 17 1.49 -2.96 6.75
CA THR A 17 2.86 -2.47 6.60
C THR A 17 3.49 -3.07 5.34
N LEU A 18 3.85 -2.22 4.38
CA LEU A 18 4.64 -2.65 3.22
C LEU A 18 6.03 -3.03 3.73
N ASN A 19 6.47 -4.26 3.48
CA ASN A 19 7.63 -4.84 4.15
C ASN A 19 8.68 -5.40 3.18
N ARG A 20 9.16 -4.53 2.28
CA ARG A 20 10.32 -4.80 1.43
C ARG A 20 11.32 -3.64 1.57
N PRO A 21 11.78 -3.33 2.81
CA PRO A 21 12.58 -2.12 3.04
C PRO A 21 13.90 -2.11 2.26
N GLU A 22 14.50 -3.27 1.99
CA GLU A 22 15.73 -3.39 1.19
C GLU A 22 15.51 -2.97 -0.27
N SER A 23 14.29 -2.99 -0.74
CA SER A 23 13.90 -2.56 -2.10
C SER A 23 13.05 -1.29 -2.07
N LEU A 24 13.11 -0.51 -0.98
CA LEU A 24 12.33 0.70 -0.77
C LEU A 24 10.82 0.45 -0.92
N ASN A 25 10.38 -0.73 -0.50
CA ASN A 25 8.98 -1.18 -0.57
C ASN A 25 8.42 -1.11 -2.00
N ALA A 26 9.26 -1.46 -2.99
CA ALA A 26 8.86 -1.46 -4.40
C ALA A 26 7.63 -2.36 -4.60
N LEU A 27 6.69 -1.87 -5.39
CA LEU A 27 5.41 -2.54 -5.63
C LEU A 27 5.57 -3.56 -6.76
N SER A 28 5.50 -4.83 -6.39
CA SER A 28 5.57 -5.97 -7.33
C SER A 28 4.20 -6.64 -7.40
N PRO A 29 3.95 -7.47 -8.44
CA PRO A 29 2.73 -8.28 -8.49
C PRO A 29 2.54 -9.15 -7.24
N ALA A 30 3.62 -9.73 -6.72
CA ALA A 30 3.56 -10.56 -5.50
C ALA A 30 3.14 -9.73 -4.28
N LEU A 31 3.64 -8.50 -4.15
CA LEU A 31 3.24 -7.61 -3.07
C LEU A 31 1.75 -7.27 -3.17
N PHE A 32 1.27 -6.95 -4.37
CA PHE A 32 -0.15 -6.64 -4.57
C PHE A 32 -1.03 -7.85 -4.28
N SER A 33 -0.56 -9.06 -4.55
CA SER A 33 -1.31 -10.28 -4.21
C SER A 33 -1.49 -10.42 -2.71
N GLU A 34 -0.44 -10.21 -1.92
CA GLU A 34 -0.52 -10.24 -0.46
C GLU A 34 -1.41 -9.11 0.07
N LEU A 35 -1.25 -7.90 -0.48
CA LEU A 35 -2.04 -6.74 -0.08
C LEU A 35 -3.54 -6.98 -0.35
N ASN A 36 -3.87 -7.50 -1.52
CA ASN A 36 -5.25 -7.81 -1.91
C ASN A 36 -5.89 -8.77 -0.91
N GLN A 37 -5.17 -9.82 -0.54
CA GLN A 37 -5.68 -10.82 0.41
C GLN A 37 -5.98 -10.18 1.77
N ILE A 38 -5.06 -9.38 2.28
CA ILE A 38 -5.23 -8.72 3.60
C ILE A 38 -6.41 -7.75 3.55
N VAL A 39 -6.51 -6.93 2.52
CA VAL A 39 -7.60 -5.96 2.37
C VAL A 39 -8.95 -6.66 2.26
N THR A 40 -9.00 -7.74 1.49
CA THR A 40 -10.23 -8.53 1.34
C THR A 40 -10.68 -9.10 2.68
N GLU A 41 -9.77 -9.63 3.47
CA GLU A 41 -10.08 -10.14 4.81
C GLU A 41 -10.60 -9.02 5.73
N LEU A 42 -9.92 -7.87 5.72
CA LEU A 42 -10.32 -6.72 6.55
C LEU A 42 -11.71 -6.21 6.20
N SER A 43 -12.08 -6.24 4.94
CA SER A 43 -13.41 -5.78 4.50
C SER A 43 -14.54 -6.58 5.14
N ASN A 44 -14.27 -7.80 5.57
CA ASN A 44 -15.22 -8.69 6.23
C ASN A 44 -15.11 -8.69 7.76
N GLN A 45 -14.26 -7.85 8.33
CA GLN A 45 -13.98 -7.83 9.77
C GLN A 45 -14.39 -6.51 10.42
N THR A 46 -15.53 -5.96 10.02
CA THR A 46 -16.01 -4.66 10.53
C THR A 46 -16.36 -4.70 12.01
N ASP A 47 -16.68 -5.86 12.56
CA ASP A 47 -17.00 -6.00 13.99
C ASP A 47 -15.75 -5.92 14.87
N SER A 48 -14.60 -6.32 14.36
CA SER A 48 -13.37 -6.41 15.15
C SER A 48 -12.33 -5.34 14.77
N VAL A 49 -12.40 -4.79 13.57
CA VAL A 49 -11.45 -3.78 13.07
C VAL A 49 -12.21 -2.51 12.75
N GLY A 50 -11.90 -1.43 13.47
CA GLY A 50 -12.55 -0.13 13.31
C GLY A 50 -11.74 0.90 12.56
N CYS A 51 -10.42 0.67 12.36
CA CYS A 51 -9.55 1.59 11.64
C CYS A 51 -8.37 0.84 11.05
N VAL A 52 -7.97 1.22 9.83
CA VAL A 52 -6.84 0.61 9.13
C VAL A 52 -5.81 1.69 8.81
N ILE A 53 -4.55 1.43 9.15
CA ILE A 53 -3.43 2.32 8.85
C ILE A 53 -2.55 1.64 7.80
N LEU A 54 -2.28 2.32 6.70
CA LEU A 54 -1.35 1.84 5.66
C LEU A 54 -0.04 2.58 5.82
N ARG A 55 1.06 1.85 5.96
CA ARG A 55 2.40 2.43 6.20
C ARG A 55 3.48 1.57 5.55
N GLY A 56 4.71 2.07 5.54
CA GLY A 56 5.87 1.35 5.02
C GLY A 56 6.93 1.11 6.08
N ALA A 57 7.59 -0.04 6.00
CA ALA A 57 8.74 -0.36 6.84
C ALA A 57 10.01 0.31 6.29
N GLY A 58 10.95 0.63 7.18
CA GLY A 58 12.25 1.17 6.77
C GLY A 58 12.24 2.65 6.45
N ARG A 59 12.99 3.03 5.41
CA ARG A 59 13.29 4.43 5.11
C ARG A 59 12.17 5.20 4.42
N CYS A 60 11.19 4.51 3.86
CA CYS A 60 10.13 5.19 3.12
C CYS A 60 8.84 4.38 3.09
N PHE A 61 7.78 5.04 2.66
CA PHE A 61 6.50 4.40 2.40
C PHE A 61 6.66 3.43 1.21
N SER A 62 6.98 3.94 0.03
CA SER A 62 7.29 3.12 -1.15
C SER A 62 7.84 3.99 -2.28
N ALA A 63 8.86 3.49 -2.96
CA ALA A 63 9.42 4.15 -4.15
C ALA A 63 8.62 3.90 -5.42
N GLY A 64 7.50 3.17 -5.33
CA GLY A 64 6.63 2.91 -6.47
C GLY A 64 6.86 1.56 -7.11
N ASN A 65 6.45 1.44 -8.36
CA ASN A 65 6.48 0.17 -9.06
C ASN A 65 7.89 -0.43 -9.14
N ASP A 66 7.95 -1.76 -9.00
CA ASP A 66 9.21 -2.50 -9.11
C ASP A 66 9.69 -2.44 -10.57
N LEU A 67 10.85 -1.81 -10.79
CA LEU A 67 11.41 -1.63 -12.15
C LEU A 67 11.76 -2.96 -12.80
N LYS A 68 12.12 -3.97 -12.03
CA LYS A 68 12.41 -5.30 -12.56
C LYS A 68 11.13 -5.94 -13.11
N ALA A 69 10.02 -5.78 -12.41
CA ALA A 69 8.74 -6.29 -12.86
C ALA A 69 8.29 -5.56 -14.14
N VAL A 70 8.50 -4.25 -14.21
CA VAL A 70 8.19 -3.45 -15.41
C VAL A 70 9.05 -3.90 -16.60
N ARG A 71 10.33 -4.14 -16.38
CA ARG A 71 11.25 -4.60 -17.45
C ARG A 71 10.90 -5.99 -17.97
N SER A 72 10.38 -6.87 -17.10
CA SER A 72 9.97 -8.22 -17.52
C SER A 72 8.63 -8.25 -18.24
N GLY A 73 8.03 -7.09 -18.47
CA GLY A 73 6.77 -6.98 -19.19
C GLY A 73 5.55 -7.32 -18.36
N VAL A 74 5.20 -6.44 -17.42
CA VAL A 74 3.99 -6.59 -16.62
C VAL A 74 2.78 -6.67 -17.55
N LYS A 75 2.06 -7.78 -17.51
CA LYS A 75 0.91 -8.02 -18.36
C LYS A 75 -0.26 -7.11 -17.98
N ALA A 76 -1.13 -6.82 -18.95
CA ALA A 76 -2.31 -5.98 -18.75
C ALA A 76 -3.17 -6.47 -17.57
N LYS A 77 -3.29 -7.80 -17.39
CA LYS A 77 -4.05 -8.37 -16.28
C LYS A 77 -3.46 -8.03 -14.91
N GLU A 78 -2.13 -7.89 -14.82
CA GLU A 78 -1.45 -7.54 -13.58
C GLU A 78 -1.70 -6.08 -13.23
N LYS A 79 -1.67 -5.18 -14.23
CA LYS A 79 -2.02 -3.77 -14.04
C LYS A 79 -3.47 -3.62 -13.63
N PHE A 80 -4.36 -4.40 -14.23
CA PHE A 80 -5.77 -4.43 -13.87
C PHE A 80 -5.95 -4.90 -12.42
N PHE A 81 -5.19 -5.92 -12.01
CA PHE A 81 -5.23 -6.44 -10.65
C PHE A 81 -4.74 -5.40 -9.64
N GLN A 82 -3.69 -4.65 -9.98
CA GLN A 82 -3.20 -3.55 -9.13
C GLN A 82 -4.28 -2.50 -8.93
N ALA A 83 -4.89 -2.04 -10.01
CA ALA A 83 -5.98 -1.07 -9.95
C ALA A 83 -7.15 -1.59 -9.11
N LYS A 84 -7.47 -2.86 -9.25
CA LYS A 84 -8.55 -3.50 -8.49
C LYS A 84 -8.24 -3.54 -6.99
N THR A 85 -6.98 -3.80 -6.64
CA THR A 85 -6.55 -3.81 -5.24
C THR A 85 -6.63 -2.41 -4.63
N ILE A 86 -6.22 -1.39 -5.39
CA ILE A 86 -6.31 0.01 -4.95
C ILE A 86 -7.78 0.38 -4.71
N ASP A 87 -8.68 -0.03 -5.62
CA ASP A 87 -10.12 0.17 -5.45
C ASP A 87 -10.66 -0.49 -4.19
N LEU A 88 -10.17 -1.68 -3.84
CA LEU A 88 -10.59 -2.36 -2.61
C LEU A 88 -10.21 -1.56 -1.37
N ILE A 89 -9.04 -0.91 -1.38
CA ILE A 89 -8.62 -0.05 -0.27
C ILE A 89 -9.56 1.15 -0.17
N GLU A 90 -9.85 1.80 -1.29
CA GLU A 90 -10.75 2.95 -1.34
C GLU A 90 -12.15 2.61 -0.82
N LYS A 91 -12.60 1.38 -1.08
CA LYS A 91 -13.94 0.91 -0.71
C LYS A 91 -14.00 0.20 0.63
N LEU A 92 -12.89 0.12 1.37
CA LEU A 92 -12.92 -0.48 2.71
C LEU A 92 -13.97 0.22 3.57
N PRO A 93 -14.83 -0.55 4.26
CA PRO A 93 -15.84 0.05 5.16
C PRO A 93 -15.24 0.76 6.36
N GLN A 94 -14.04 0.33 6.79
CA GLN A 94 -13.36 0.99 7.90
C GLN A 94 -12.68 2.28 7.41
N PRO A 95 -12.58 3.32 8.25
CA PRO A 95 -11.72 4.47 7.98
C PRO A 95 -10.28 4.02 7.73
N THR A 96 -9.63 4.63 6.75
CA THR A 96 -8.24 4.31 6.39
C THR A 96 -7.36 5.54 6.49
N ILE A 97 -6.15 5.36 7.01
CA ILE A 97 -5.15 6.42 7.16
C ILE A 97 -3.86 5.94 6.50
N ALA A 98 -3.36 6.70 5.53
CA ALA A 98 -2.01 6.47 5.00
C ALA A 98 -1.02 7.26 5.86
N SER A 99 -0.05 6.55 6.44
CA SER A 99 1.04 7.16 7.21
C SER A 99 2.29 7.14 6.33
N VAL A 100 2.66 8.28 5.78
CA VAL A 100 3.66 8.40 4.72
C VAL A 100 4.93 9.06 5.23
N HIS A 101 6.07 8.39 5.03
CA HIS A 101 7.40 8.96 5.30
C HIS A 101 8.32 8.63 4.12
N GLY A 102 9.27 9.50 3.84
CA GLY A 102 10.21 9.33 2.73
C GLY A 102 9.51 9.29 1.38
N HIS A 103 9.96 8.44 0.49
CA HIS A 103 9.41 8.34 -0.86
C HIS A 103 8.00 7.77 -0.88
N CYS A 104 7.14 8.42 -1.64
CA CYS A 104 5.79 7.95 -1.94
C CYS A 104 5.52 8.31 -3.40
N LEU A 105 6.01 7.45 -4.32
CA LEU A 105 6.11 7.80 -5.73
C LEU A 105 5.16 6.97 -6.58
N THR A 106 4.52 7.62 -7.55
CA THR A 106 3.70 7.01 -8.61
C THR A 106 2.64 6.06 -8.06
N GLY A 107 2.79 4.75 -8.23
CA GLY A 107 1.82 3.75 -7.75
C GLY A 107 1.64 3.78 -6.23
N ALA A 108 2.70 4.13 -5.49
CA ALA A 108 2.61 4.29 -4.04
C ALA A 108 1.75 5.49 -3.67
N LEU A 109 1.83 6.58 -4.44
CA LEU A 109 0.97 7.74 -4.25
C LEU A 109 -0.49 7.36 -4.51
N GLU A 110 -0.75 6.53 -5.51
CA GLU A 110 -2.10 6.03 -5.77
C GLU A 110 -2.65 5.23 -4.59
N LEU A 111 -1.81 4.38 -3.98
CA LEU A 111 -2.19 3.64 -2.77
C LEU A 111 -2.54 4.58 -1.61
N ALA A 112 -1.69 5.58 -1.38
CA ALA A 112 -1.90 6.53 -0.29
C ALA A 112 -3.17 7.36 -0.51
N LEU A 113 -3.41 7.78 -1.75
CA LEU A 113 -4.60 8.57 -2.11
C LEU A 113 -5.89 7.76 -2.03
N ALA A 114 -5.81 6.44 -2.07
CA ALA A 114 -6.97 5.57 -1.88
C ALA A 114 -7.48 5.56 -0.45
N CYS A 115 -6.64 5.96 0.50
CA CYS A 115 -7.02 6.07 1.91
C CYS A 115 -7.86 7.33 2.15
N ASP A 116 -8.67 7.31 3.21
CA ASP A 116 -9.54 8.44 3.57
C ASP A 116 -8.73 9.65 4.02
N LEU A 117 -7.64 9.42 4.76
CA LEU A 117 -6.77 10.47 5.29
C LEU A 117 -5.32 10.12 4.99
N MET A 118 -4.49 11.15 4.87
CA MET A 118 -3.05 10.99 4.70
C MET A 118 -2.31 11.85 5.70
N ILE A 119 -1.39 11.23 6.45
CA ILE A 119 -0.49 11.92 7.36
C ILE A 119 0.90 11.75 6.79
N THR A 120 1.63 12.85 6.62
CA THR A 120 2.97 12.81 6.03
C THR A 120 4.00 13.36 7.02
N SER A 121 5.20 12.77 7.00
CA SER A 121 6.34 13.37 7.68
C SER A 121 6.81 14.59 6.88
N GLU A 122 7.56 15.51 7.54
CA GLU A 122 8.11 16.68 6.85
C GLU A 122 9.06 16.32 5.71
N SER A 123 9.73 15.17 5.82
CA SER A 123 10.68 14.67 4.82
C SER A 123 10.02 13.85 3.70
N ALA A 124 8.69 13.71 3.73
CA ALA A 124 8.00 12.91 2.72
C ALA A 124 8.13 13.55 1.33
N ASN A 125 8.38 12.70 0.34
CA ASN A 125 8.53 13.09 -1.05
C ASN A 125 7.42 12.42 -1.86
N LEU A 126 6.38 13.18 -2.19
CA LEU A 126 5.21 12.71 -2.91
C LEU A 126 5.29 13.16 -4.36
N ALA A 127 5.32 12.23 -5.29
CA ALA A 127 5.43 12.60 -6.70
C ALA A 127 4.80 11.56 -7.62
N ASP A 128 4.24 12.05 -8.72
CA ASP A 128 3.82 11.21 -9.85
C ASP A 128 4.86 11.38 -10.95
N THR A 129 5.55 10.29 -11.26
CA THR A 129 6.62 10.29 -12.26
C THR A 129 6.19 9.76 -13.63
N HIS A 130 4.91 9.47 -13.81
CA HIS A 130 4.38 8.92 -15.07
C HIS A 130 4.59 9.84 -16.28
N GLY A 131 4.65 11.14 -16.07
CA GLY A 131 4.77 12.11 -17.13
C GLY A 131 6.20 12.36 -17.63
N LYS A 132 7.15 11.59 -17.16
CA LYS A 132 8.56 11.79 -17.50
C LYS A 132 9.11 10.73 -18.42
#